data_bb17c706853221f064c56cb56eed8a77
#
_entry.id   bb17c706853221f064c56cb56eed8a77
#
_cell.length_a   1.000
_cell.length_b   1.000
_cell.length_c   1.000
_cell.angle_alpha   90.00
_cell.angle_beta   90.00
_cell.angle_gamma   90.00
#
_symmetry.space_group_name_H-M   'P 1'
#
loop_
_entity.id
_entity.type
_entity.pdbx_description
1 polymer ?
#
loop_
_entity_poly.entity_id
_entity_poly.type
_entity_poly.pdbx_seq_one_letter_code
_entity_poly.pdbx_strand_id
1 'polypeptide(L)'
;MTTDELIEKLKLIQKSKCESQFLELKSARMGCPKRLYDTLSSFSNQDDGGVIIFGIDEEQGYLECGVYDAQDLQKKINAQCLQMEPVVRPLLTVLEKDRKSFVAAEIPGIDLAERPCYYRGHGRIKGAFIRVGDSDEPMTEYEIYSYEAFRKKYQDDIREIPRITLSSLDQELLNDYIRRLKTGKQRLSQLSNPEICELMSITRNGAVTLSAALLFSPY
;
A
#
# COMPACT_ATOMS: atom_id res chain seq x y z
N MET A 1 18.84 -2.43 10.54
CA MET A 1 19.53 -3.73 10.77
C MET A 1 20.95 -3.48 11.21
N THR A 2 21.43 -4.20 12.21
CA THR A 2 22.82 -4.18 12.64
C THR A 2 23.69 -5.09 11.76
N THR A 3 25.02 -4.96 11.85
CA THR A 3 25.94 -5.86 11.14
C THR A 3 25.81 -7.31 11.61
N ASP A 4 25.53 -7.54 12.90
CA ASP A 4 25.33 -8.88 13.44
C ASP A 4 24.06 -9.53 12.90
N GLU A 5 22.98 -8.79 12.80
CA GLU A 5 21.73 -9.25 12.16
C GLU A 5 21.93 -9.58 10.68
N LEU A 6 22.76 -8.80 9.97
CA LEU A 6 23.10 -9.10 8.59
C LEU A 6 23.92 -10.40 8.48
N ILE A 7 24.87 -10.63 9.38
CA ILE A 7 25.64 -11.89 9.43
C ILE A 7 24.70 -13.09 9.62
N GLU A 8 23.76 -12.99 10.56
CA GLU A 8 22.79 -14.07 10.79
C GLU A 8 21.89 -14.31 9.58
N LYS A 9 21.42 -13.23 8.91
CA LYS A 9 20.66 -13.35 7.67
C LYS A 9 21.47 -14.04 6.57
N LEU A 10 22.74 -13.69 6.38
CA LEU A 10 23.61 -14.36 5.41
C LEU A 10 23.73 -15.87 5.70
N LYS A 11 23.89 -16.26 6.96
CA LYS A 11 23.91 -17.69 7.36
C LYS A 11 22.60 -18.39 7.04
N LEU A 12 21.47 -17.75 7.32
CA LEU A 12 20.13 -18.30 7.00
C LEU A 12 19.96 -18.49 5.49
N ILE A 13 20.34 -17.50 4.68
CA ILE A 13 20.29 -17.58 3.21
C ILE A 13 21.12 -18.75 2.70
N GLN A 14 22.35 -18.93 3.20
CA GLN A 14 23.20 -20.06 2.81
C GLN A 14 22.58 -21.42 3.16
N LYS A 15 21.76 -21.48 4.20
CA LYS A 15 21.08 -22.72 4.63
C LYS A 15 19.80 -22.96 3.83
N SER A 16 18.97 -21.92 3.65
CA SER A 16 17.65 -22.05 3.01
C SER A 16 17.74 -22.02 1.48
N LYS A 17 18.69 -21.29 0.92
CA LYS A 17 18.89 -21.04 -0.50
C LYS A 17 17.57 -20.66 -1.18
N CYS A 18 16.92 -19.63 -0.65
CA CYS A 18 15.68 -19.09 -1.21
C CYS A 18 15.52 -17.61 -0.81
N GLU A 19 14.87 -16.88 -1.65
CA GLU A 19 14.26 -15.57 -1.37
C GLU A 19 12.94 -15.75 -0.61
N SER A 20 12.29 -14.67 -0.25
CA SER A 20 11.01 -14.71 0.46
C SER A 20 10.21 -13.43 0.22
N GLN A 21 9.00 -13.40 0.77
CA GLN A 21 8.12 -12.22 0.76
C GLN A 21 8.83 -10.93 1.21
N PHE A 22 9.82 -11.03 2.10
CA PHE A 22 10.49 -9.89 2.73
C PHE A 22 11.98 -9.81 2.43
N LEU A 23 12.47 -10.64 1.51
CA LEU A 23 13.90 -10.74 1.21
C LEU A 23 14.12 -10.87 -0.30
N GLU A 24 14.96 -9.99 -0.82
CA GLU A 24 15.46 -10.00 -2.21
C GLU A 24 16.98 -10.06 -2.22
N LEU A 25 17.54 -10.80 -3.15
CA LEU A 25 19.00 -10.98 -3.29
C LEU A 25 19.47 -10.43 -4.63
N LYS A 26 20.59 -9.73 -4.61
CA LYS A 26 21.23 -9.19 -5.83
C LYS A 26 22.73 -9.37 -5.76
N SER A 27 23.34 -9.84 -6.83
CA SER A 27 24.79 -10.02 -6.86
C SER A 27 25.54 -8.70 -6.76
N ALA A 28 25.13 -7.68 -7.50
CA ALA A 28 25.78 -6.37 -7.60
C ALA A 28 27.32 -6.44 -7.72
N ARG A 29 27.84 -7.55 -8.26
CA ARG A 29 29.28 -7.78 -8.45
C ARG A 29 29.86 -6.90 -9.55
N MET A 30 29.09 -6.67 -10.62
CA MET A 30 29.50 -5.90 -11.81
C MET A 30 28.97 -4.47 -11.83
N GLY A 31 28.24 -4.06 -10.81
CA GLY A 31 27.63 -2.74 -10.70
C GLY A 31 26.29 -2.77 -10.01
N CYS A 32 25.72 -1.59 -9.78
CA CYS A 32 24.36 -1.49 -9.23
C CYS A 32 23.33 -2.01 -10.25
N PRO A 33 22.37 -2.86 -9.84
CA PRO A 33 21.27 -3.25 -10.70
C PRO A 33 20.56 -2.03 -11.28
N LYS A 34 20.26 -2.06 -12.58
CA LYS A 34 19.66 -0.93 -13.29
C LYS A 34 18.20 -0.70 -12.92
N ARG A 35 17.50 -1.73 -12.46
CA ARG A 35 16.07 -1.71 -12.13
C ARG A 35 15.88 -2.32 -10.74
N LEU A 36 15.87 -1.45 -9.72
CA LEU A 36 15.39 -1.80 -8.38
C LEU A 36 13.95 -1.33 -8.15
N TYR A 37 13.38 -0.60 -9.13
CA TYR A 37 12.11 0.09 -8.97
C TYR A 37 10.94 -0.84 -8.65
N ASP A 38 10.92 -2.03 -9.26
CA ASP A 38 9.85 -3.00 -9.07
C ASP A 38 9.89 -3.51 -7.61
N THR A 39 11.07 -3.91 -7.11
CA THR A 39 11.28 -4.34 -5.72
C THR A 39 11.11 -3.19 -4.70
N LEU A 40 11.61 -1.99 -5.03
CA LEU A 40 11.39 -0.82 -4.17
C LEU A 40 9.89 -0.51 -4.03
N SER A 41 9.13 -0.61 -5.11
CA SER A 41 7.68 -0.43 -5.10
C SER A 41 7.00 -1.52 -4.29
N SER A 42 7.28 -2.79 -4.59
CA SER A 42 6.60 -3.93 -3.97
C SER A 42 6.84 -3.98 -2.45
N PHE A 43 8.07 -3.76 -2.00
CA PHE A 43 8.40 -3.72 -0.56
C PHE A 43 7.76 -2.52 0.13
N SER A 44 7.77 -1.33 -0.49
CA SER A 44 7.12 -0.16 0.11
C SER A 44 5.59 -0.31 0.21
N ASN A 45 4.98 -1.13 -0.65
CA ASN A 45 3.53 -1.34 -0.69
C ASN A 45 3.04 -2.44 0.25
N GLN A 46 3.91 -3.13 0.99
CA GLN A 46 3.51 -4.04 2.07
C GLN A 46 3.78 -3.42 3.44
N ASP A 47 3.14 -3.96 4.50
CA ASP A 47 3.15 -3.32 5.81
C ASP A 47 4.54 -3.32 6.47
N ASP A 48 5.23 -4.45 6.41
CA ASP A 48 6.53 -4.63 7.07
C ASP A 48 7.73 -4.21 6.20
N GLY A 49 7.47 -3.74 4.97
CA GLY A 49 8.54 -3.45 4.04
C GLY A 49 9.32 -4.71 3.62
N GLY A 50 10.62 -4.55 3.36
CA GLY A 50 11.47 -5.69 2.99
C GLY A 50 12.96 -5.35 3.02
N VAL A 51 13.80 -6.33 2.77
CA VAL A 51 15.26 -6.20 2.76
C VAL A 51 15.83 -6.67 1.43
N ILE A 52 16.62 -5.81 0.80
CA ILE A 52 17.42 -6.21 -0.37
C ILE A 52 18.86 -6.40 0.10
N ILE A 53 19.43 -7.59 -0.11
CA ILE A 53 20.81 -7.89 0.23
C ILE A 53 21.63 -8.00 -1.06
N PHE A 54 22.66 -7.19 -1.17
CA PHE A 54 23.58 -7.15 -2.29
C PHE A 54 24.89 -7.87 -1.93
N GLY A 55 25.44 -8.59 -2.90
CA GLY A 55 26.67 -9.39 -2.77
C GLY A 55 26.43 -10.90 -2.76
N ILE A 56 25.19 -11.33 -3.06
CA ILE A 56 24.83 -12.74 -3.19
C ILE A 56 24.36 -12.99 -4.62
N ASP A 57 24.90 -13.99 -5.25
CA ASP A 57 24.56 -14.42 -6.60
C ASP A 57 23.66 -15.67 -6.54
N GLU A 58 22.38 -15.47 -6.75
CA GLU A 58 21.38 -16.51 -6.71
C GLU A 58 21.56 -17.52 -7.85
N GLU A 59 21.84 -17.01 -9.06
CA GLU A 59 22.03 -17.85 -10.26
C GLU A 59 23.23 -18.80 -10.10
N GLN A 60 24.19 -18.44 -9.26
CA GLN A 60 25.34 -19.29 -8.93
C GLN A 60 25.16 -20.06 -7.59
N GLY A 61 23.91 -20.42 -7.27
CA GLY A 61 23.59 -21.21 -6.08
C GLY A 61 23.78 -20.46 -4.76
N TYR A 62 23.43 -19.17 -4.74
CA TYR A 62 23.54 -18.27 -3.59
C TYR A 62 24.99 -18.00 -3.16
N LEU A 63 25.87 -17.88 -4.15
CA LEU A 63 27.29 -17.59 -3.91
C LEU A 63 27.46 -16.22 -3.26
N GLU A 64 28.16 -16.18 -2.13
CA GLU A 64 28.63 -14.93 -1.51
C GLU A 64 29.73 -14.32 -2.40
N CYS A 65 29.34 -13.49 -3.38
CA CYS A 65 30.27 -12.89 -4.35
C CYS A 65 30.84 -11.54 -3.89
N GLY A 66 30.15 -10.85 -2.97
CA GLY A 66 30.42 -9.47 -2.59
C GLY A 66 30.01 -8.46 -3.66
N VAL A 67 29.94 -7.18 -3.29
CA VAL A 67 29.61 -6.07 -4.19
C VAL A 67 30.87 -5.44 -4.79
N TYR A 68 30.73 -4.79 -5.96
CA TYR A 68 31.85 -4.14 -6.66
C TYR A 68 32.44 -2.97 -5.87
N ASP A 69 31.65 -2.14 -5.23
CA ASP A 69 32.01 -0.99 -4.42
C ASP A 69 30.81 -0.62 -3.53
N ALA A 70 30.95 -0.77 -2.23
CA ALA A 70 29.85 -0.56 -1.30
C ALA A 70 29.42 0.92 -1.21
N GLN A 71 30.34 1.86 -1.37
CA GLN A 71 30.03 3.29 -1.28
C GLN A 71 29.30 3.78 -2.52
N ASP A 72 29.77 3.41 -3.72
CA ASP A 72 29.11 3.76 -4.98
C ASP A 72 27.76 3.08 -5.10
N LEU A 73 27.64 1.82 -4.67
CA LEU A 73 26.36 1.09 -4.64
C LEU A 73 25.32 1.81 -3.78
N GLN A 74 25.67 2.24 -2.56
CA GLN A 74 24.74 2.99 -1.70
C GLN A 74 24.26 4.29 -2.37
N LYS A 75 25.16 5.03 -3.03
CA LYS A 75 24.78 6.25 -3.75
C LYS A 75 23.78 5.96 -4.89
N LYS A 76 24.01 4.87 -5.62
CA LYS A 76 23.14 4.48 -6.75
C LYS A 76 21.80 3.93 -6.28
N ILE A 77 21.76 3.16 -5.18
CA ILE A 77 20.50 2.73 -4.54
C ILE A 77 19.69 3.97 -4.14
N ASN A 78 20.31 4.92 -3.43
CA ASN A 78 19.63 6.15 -3.03
C ASN A 78 19.13 6.96 -4.23
N ALA A 79 19.91 7.04 -5.31
CA ALA A 79 19.48 7.72 -6.54
C ALA A 79 18.24 7.07 -7.18
N GLN A 80 18.11 5.74 -7.13
CA GLN A 80 16.90 5.05 -7.58
C GLN A 80 15.72 5.29 -6.62
N CYS A 81 15.95 5.24 -5.31
CA CYS A 81 14.93 5.51 -4.30
C CYS A 81 14.32 6.93 -4.42
N LEU A 82 15.12 7.92 -4.81
CA LEU A 82 14.66 9.29 -5.08
C LEU A 82 13.76 9.41 -6.31
N GLN A 83 13.72 8.41 -7.16
CA GLN A 83 12.84 8.38 -8.34
C GLN A 83 11.48 7.71 -8.06
N MET A 84 11.29 7.20 -6.84
CA MET A 84 10.02 6.66 -6.39
C MET A 84 9.06 7.76 -5.93
N GLU A 85 7.78 7.48 -5.95
CA GLU A 85 6.72 8.35 -5.43
C GLU A 85 5.73 7.53 -4.60
N PRO A 86 5.60 7.79 -3.29
CA PRO A 86 6.46 8.68 -2.51
C PRO A 86 7.93 8.23 -2.51
N VAL A 87 8.83 9.16 -2.18
CA VAL A 87 10.28 8.87 -2.13
C VAL A 87 10.56 7.80 -1.08
N VAL A 88 11.25 6.74 -1.48
CA VAL A 88 11.68 5.67 -0.58
C VAL A 88 12.95 6.10 0.16
N ARG A 89 13.02 5.83 1.46
CA ARG A 89 14.19 6.16 2.30
C ARG A 89 14.70 4.91 3.01
N PRO A 90 15.58 4.14 2.33
CA PRO A 90 16.09 2.90 2.89
C PRO A 90 17.08 3.17 4.04
N LEU A 91 17.14 2.24 4.99
CA LEU A 91 18.27 2.14 5.91
C LEU A 91 19.32 1.21 5.29
N LEU A 92 20.54 1.73 5.15
CA LEU A 92 21.62 1.00 4.51
C LEU A 92 22.63 0.52 5.56
N THR A 93 22.97 -0.77 5.51
CA THR A 93 23.98 -1.41 6.37
C THR A 93 25.06 -2.01 5.48
N VAL A 94 26.32 -1.76 5.81
CA VAL A 94 27.48 -2.33 5.11
C VAL A 94 28.19 -3.31 6.05
N LEU A 95 28.53 -4.47 5.52
CA LEU A 95 29.29 -5.51 6.21
C LEU A 95 30.51 -5.90 5.39
N GLU A 96 31.66 -5.91 6.03
CA GLU A 96 32.91 -6.52 5.51
C GLU A 96 33.07 -7.93 6.09
N LYS A 97 33.12 -8.94 5.22
CA LYS A 97 33.29 -10.34 5.59
C LYS A 97 34.19 -11.04 4.57
N ASP A 98 35.21 -11.71 5.03
CA ASP A 98 36.12 -12.49 4.17
C ASP A 98 36.68 -11.69 2.98
N ARG A 99 37.07 -10.44 3.20
CA ARG A 99 37.53 -9.46 2.19
C ARG A 99 36.52 -9.15 1.10
N LYS A 100 35.23 -9.35 1.38
CA LYS A 100 34.12 -9.00 0.50
C LYS A 100 33.20 -8.04 1.25
N SER A 101 32.67 -7.07 0.54
CA SER A 101 31.66 -6.16 1.08
C SER A 101 30.26 -6.64 0.71
N PHE A 102 29.35 -6.55 1.66
CA PHE A 102 27.92 -6.79 1.48
C PHE A 102 27.16 -5.53 1.85
N VAL A 103 26.06 -5.26 1.16
CA VAL A 103 25.19 -4.13 1.48
C VAL A 103 23.78 -4.66 1.67
N ALA A 104 23.16 -4.29 2.78
CA ALA A 104 21.72 -4.51 2.97
C ALA A 104 20.99 -3.17 2.89
N ALA A 105 19.88 -3.15 2.18
CA ALA A 105 18.95 -2.03 2.10
C ALA A 105 17.60 -2.47 2.71
N GLU A 106 17.27 -1.93 3.87
CA GLU A 106 15.95 -2.09 4.47
C GLU A 106 15.01 -1.06 3.88
N ILE A 107 14.00 -1.54 3.16
CA ILE A 107 12.97 -0.74 2.50
C ILE A 107 11.77 -0.68 3.44
N PRO A 108 11.41 0.51 3.96
CA PRO A 108 10.26 0.63 4.84
C PRO A 108 8.95 0.43 4.07
N GLY A 109 7.97 -0.23 4.69
CA GLY A 109 6.59 -0.13 4.27
C GLY A 109 6.07 1.29 4.50
N ILE A 110 5.28 1.80 3.57
CA ILE A 110 4.66 3.12 3.70
C ILE A 110 3.25 3.01 4.27
N ASP A 111 2.77 4.11 4.85
CA ASP A 111 1.40 4.19 5.35
C ASP A 111 0.38 3.88 4.26
N LEU A 112 -0.71 3.21 4.63
CA LEU A 112 -1.78 2.83 3.71
C LEU A 112 -2.36 4.04 2.94
N ALA A 113 -2.39 5.22 3.59
CA ALA A 113 -2.87 6.45 2.97
C ALA A 113 -1.91 7.02 1.92
N GLU A 114 -0.65 6.58 1.91
CA GLU A 114 0.36 7.02 0.93
C GLU A 114 0.54 6.03 -0.21
N ARG A 115 -0.03 4.82 -0.10
CA ARG A 115 0.04 3.79 -1.17
C ARG A 115 -0.80 4.19 -2.38
N PRO A 116 -0.41 3.74 -3.60
CA PRO A 116 0.76 2.92 -3.86
C PRO A 116 2.04 3.74 -4.01
N CYS A 117 3.17 3.18 -3.57
CA CYS A 117 4.49 3.60 -3.99
C CYS A 117 4.74 3.12 -5.42
N TYR A 118 5.27 3.98 -6.27
CA TYR A 118 5.52 3.63 -7.68
C TYR A 118 6.74 4.35 -8.26
N TYR A 119 7.30 3.80 -9.33
CA TYR A 119 8.36 4.46 -10.09
C TYR A 119 7.81 5.60 -10.96
N ARG A 120 8.25 6.84 -10.72
CA ARG A 120 7.78 8.04 -11.45
C ARG A 120 7.95 7.95 -12.95
N GLY A 121 9.04 7.32 -13.43
CA GLY A 121 9.31 7.19 -14.87
C GLY A 121 8.26 6.37 -15.64
N HIS A 122 7.57 5.45 -14.97
CA HIS A 122 6.49 4.64 -15.56
C HIS A 122 5.10 5.15 -15.19
N GLY A 123 5.02 6.08 -14.22
CA GLY A 123 3.76 6.54 -13.65
C GLY A 123 3.08 5.47 -12.79
N ARG A 124 2.01 5.86 -12.10
CA ARG A 124 1.37 5.04 -11.09
C ARG A 124 0.82 3.71 -11.60
N ILE A 125 0.17 3.70 -12.78
CA ILE A 125 -0.49 2.49 -13.31
C ILE A 125 0.53 1.41 -13.73
N LYS A 126 1.68 1.82 -14.25
CA LYS A 126 2.69 0.87 -14.77
C LYS A 126 3.92 0.74 -13.88
N GLY A 127 4.04 1.57 -12.86
CA GLY A 127 5.20 1.62 -11.97
C GLY A 127 4.90 1.17 -10.54
N ALA A 128 3.66 0.77 -10.24
CA ALA A 128 3.27 0.24 -8.94
C ALA A 128 3.29 -1.29 -8.95
N PHE A 129 3.95 -1.88 -7.96
CA PHE A 129 4.14 -3.33 -7.81
C PHE A 129 3.73 -3.78 -6.41
N ILE A 130 3.34 -5.04 -6.31
CA ILE A 130 3.04 -5.75 -5.07
C ILE A 130 3.92 -6.99 -4.98
N ARG A 131 4.34 -7.37 -3.79
CA ARG A 131 5.14 -8.56 -3.56
C ARG A 131 4.23 -9.78 -3.36
N VAL A 132 4.45 -10.83 -4.16
CA VAL A 132 3.73 -12.10 -4.06
C VAL A 132 4.77 -13.23 -3.99
N GLY A 133 5.00 -13.72 -2.77
CA GLY A 133 6.11 -14.65 -2.53
C GLY A 133 7.46 -14.00 -2.76
N ASP A 134 8.20 -14.46 -3.77
CA ASP A 134 9.48 -13.93 -4.22
C ASP A 134 9.40 -13.08 -5.51
N SER A 135 8.18 -12.86 -6.02
CA SER A 135 7.94 -12.11 -7.27
C SER A 135 7.42 -10.70 -7.01
N ASP A 136 7.87 -9.77 -7.85
CA ASP A 136 7.34 -8.40 -7.92
C ASP A 136 6.28 -8.33 -9.03
N GLU A 137 5.00 -8.35 -8.66
CA GLU A 137 3.88 -8.36 -9.61
C GLU A 137 3.32 -6.94 -9.81
N PRO A 138 3.01 -6.54 -11.05
CA PRO A 138 2.34 -5.26 -11.29
C PRO A 138 0.98 -5.20 -10.59
N MET A 139 0.71 -4.10 -9.90
CA MET A 139 -0.62 -3.88 -9.32
C MET A 139 -1.68 -3.77 -10.41
N THR A 140 -2.84 -4.34 -10.15
CA THR A 140 -4.04 -4.16 -10.97
C THR A 140 -4.60 -2.74 -10.81
N GLU A 141 -5.36 -2.28 -11.80
CA GLU A 141 -6.05 -0.99 -11.71
C GLU A 141 -7.02 -0.93 -10.51
N TYR A 142 -7.62 -2.07 -10.15
CA TYR A 142 -8.51 -2.16 -9.00
C TYR A 142 -7.76 -1.97 -7.66
N GLU A 143 -6.58 -2.57 -7.49
CA GLU A 143 -5.76 -2.37 -6.29
C GLU A 143 -5.31 -0.91 -6.16
N ILE A 144 -4.86 -0.30 -7.26
CA ILE A 144 -4.49 1.11 -7.31
C ILE A 144 -5.69 2.00 -6.93
N TYR A 145 -6.86 1.74 -7.51
CA TYR A 145 -8.10 2.45 -7.21
C TYR A 145 -8.49 2.31 -5.73
N SER A 146 -8.32 1.12 -5.15
CA SER A 146 -8.65 0.86 -3.74
C SER A 146 -7.84 1.73 -2.78
N TYR A 147 -6.53 1.89 -3.02
CA TYR A 147 -5.70 2.81 -2.24
C TYR A 147 -6.09 4.28 -2.45
N GLU A 148 -6.46 4.68 -3.65
CA GLU A 148 -6.94 6.04 -3.91
C GLU A 148 -8.25 6.34 -3.22
N ALA A 149 -9.18 5.40 -3.27
CA ALA A 149 -10.47 5.51 -2.60
C ALA A 149 -10.28 5.65 -1.08
N PHE A 150 -9.39 4.85 -0.49
CA PHE A 150 -9.02 4.95 0.91
C PHE A 150 -8.44 6.33 1.25
N ARG A 151 -7.46 6.80 0.48
CA ARG A 151 -6.81 8.11 0.69
C ARG A 151 -7.78 9.28 0.55
N LYS A 152 -8.65 9.23 -0.44
CA LYS A 152 -9.66 10.27 -0.68
C LYS A 152 -10.85 10.18 0.27
N LYS A 153 -10.88 9.15 1.13
CA LYS A 153 -12.02 8.87 2.02
C LYS A 153 -13.35 8.88 1.26
N TYR A 154 -13.37 8.21 0.12
CA TYR A 154 -14.61 8.07 -0.62
C TYR A 154 -15.65 7.40 0.27
N GLN A 155 -16.69 8.13 0.56
CA GLN A 155 -17.88 7.66 1.24
C GLN A 155 -18.92 7.36 0.17
N ASP A 156 -18.75 6.22 -0.53
CA ASP A 156 -19.68 5.84 -1.61
C ASP A 156 -21.10 5.62 -1.08
N ASP A 157 -21.25 5.26 0.17
CA ASP A 157 -22.51 5.08 0.86
C ASP A 157 -23.37 6.35 0.90
N ILE A 158 -22.75 7.52 1.03
CA ILE A 158 -23.44 8.82 1.02
C ILE A 158 -23.42 9.51 -0.34
N ARG A 159 -23.02 8.80 -1.40
CA ARG A 159 -23.09 9.31 -2.77
C ARG A 159 -24.53 9.55 -3.19
N GLU A 160 -24.79 10.71 -3.76
CA GLU A 160 -26.12 11.08 -4.29
C GLU A 160 -26.52 10.21 -5.47
N ILE A 161 -27.77 9.76 -5.50
CA ILE A 161 -28.38 8.96 -6.58
C ILE A 161 -29.46 9.78 -7.28
N PRO A 162 -29.16 10.50 -8.38
CA PRO A 162 -30.07 11.46 -8.99
C PRO A 162 -31.39 10.86 -9.54
N ARG A 163 -31.41 9.55 -9.78
CA ARG A 163 -32.57 8.85 -10.34
C ARG A 163 -33.59 8.42 -9.28
N ILE A 164 -33.27 8.52 -8.01
CA ILE A 164 -34.11 8.10 -6.88
C ILE A 164 -34.50 9.33 -6.10
N THR A 165 -35.80 9.53 -5.90
CA THR A 165 -36.34 10.61 -5.09
C THR A 165 -36.75 10.11 -3.71
N LEU A 166 -36.77 10.99 -2.71
CA LEU A 166 -37.20 10.62 -1.36
C LEU A 166 -38.62 10.01 -1.36
N SER A 167 -39.50 10.46 -2.24
CA SER A 167 -40.87 9.95 -2.38
C SER A 167 -40.96 8.56 -3.03
N SER A 168 -39.92 8.11 -3.72
CA SER A 168 -39.86 6.76 -4.32
C SER A 168 -39.32 5.68 -3.36
N LEU A 169 -38.84 6.08 -2.19
CA LEU A 169 -38.46 5.16 -1.12
C LEU A 169 -39.72 4.59 -0.41
N ASP A 170 -39.57 3.45 0.23
CA ASP A 170 -40.61 2.87 1.09
C ASP A 170 -40.89 3.82 2.27
N GLN A 171 -42.01 4.55 2.17
CA GLN A 171 -42.38 5.58 3.14
C GLN A 171 -42.76 4.99 4.50
N GLU A 172 -43.29 3.77 4.54
CA GLU A 172 -43.67 3.12 5.79
C GLU A 172 -42.40 2.75 6.57
N LEU A 173 -41.44 2.10 5.90
CA LEU A 173 -40.17 1.71 6.47
C LEU A 173 -39.34 2.93 6.91
N LEU A 174 -39.29 3.97 6.08
CA LEU A 174 -38.57 5.21 6.38
C LEU A 174 -39.16 5.95 7.59
N ASN A 175 -40.49 6.06 7.64
CA ASN A 175 -41.17 6.71 8.77
C ASN A 175 -41.04 5.90 10.07
N ASP A 176 -41.06 4.57 10.01
CA ASP A 176 -40.81 3.71 11.18
C ASP A 176 -39.38 3.89 11.68
N TYR A 177 -38.39 3.92 10.78
CA TYR A 177 -36.99 4.19 11.12
C TYR A 177 -36.83 5.55 11.82
N ILE A 178 -37.39 6.63 11.26
CA ILE A 178 -37.33 7.98 11.84
C ILE A 178 -38.02 7.99 13.22
N ARG A 179 -39.17 7.34 13.36
CA ARG A 179 -39.91 7.24 14.64
C ARG A 179 -39.01 6.55 15.71
N ARG A 180 -38.38 5.43 15.38
CA ARG A 180 -37.47 4.72 16.28
C ARG A 180 -36.27 5.58 16.69
N LEU A 181 -35.69 6.33 15.75
CA LEU A 181 -34.59 7.24 16.05
C LEU A 181 -34.98 8.33 17.03
N LYS A 182 -36.19 8.87 16.93
CA LYS A 182 -36.72 9.91 17.84
C LYS A 182 -37.03 9.38 19.24
N THR A 183 -37.32 8.07 19.37
CA THR A 183 -37.70 7.46 20.63
C THR A 183 -36.53 7.51 21.63
N GLY A 184 -36.77 8.13 22.80
CA GLY A 184 -35.78 8.25 23.87
C GLY A 184 -34.63 9.24 23.61
N LYS A 185 -34.64 9.98 22.49
CA LYS A 185 -33.60 10.93 22.10
C LYS A 185 -34.15 12.35 21.97
N GLN A 186 -34.19 13.08 23.07
CA GLN A 186 -34.79 14.43 23.14
C GLN A 186 -34.30 15.40 22.04
N ARG A 187 -33.00 15.36 21.69
CA ARG A 187 -32.46 16.20 20.62
C ARG A 187 -33.05 15.86 19.24
N LEU A 188 -33.20 14.59 18.92
CA LEU A 188 -33.73 14.15 17.63
C LEU A 188 -35.25 14.35 17.53
N SER A 189 -35.97 14.32 18.65
CA SER A 189 -37.43 14.54 18.66
C SER A 189 -37.82 15.97 18.28
N GLN A 190 -36.90 16.92 18.42
CA GLN A 190 -37.11 18.32 18.04
C GLN A 190 -36.86 18.61 16.56
N LEU A 191 -36.17 17.71 15.85
CA LEU A 191 -35.88 17.87 14.44
C LEU A 191 -37.06 17.45 13.55
N SER A 192 -37.22 18.15 12.43
CA SER A 192 -38.13 17.74 11.36
C SER A 192 -37.65 16.45 10.67
N ASN A 193 -38.49 15.75 9.96
CA ASN A 193 -38.12 14.55 9.23
C ASN A 193 -37.03 14.83 8.16
N PRO A 194 -37.10 15.92 7.36
CA PRO A 194 -36.02 16.26 6.43
C PRO A 194 -34.65 16.49 7.12
N GLU A 195 -34.62 17.19 8.28
CA GLU A 195 -33.39 17.39 9.04
C GLU A 195 -32.80 16.09 9.56
N ILE A 196 -33.65 15.14 9.95
CA ILE A 196 -33.19 13.80 10.33
C ILE A 196 -32.64 13.06 9.11
N CYS A 197 -33.29 13.15 7.95
CA CYS A 197 -32.80 12.52 6.73
C CYS A 197 -31.39 13.04 6.36
N GLU A 198 -31.15 14.35 6.46
CA GLU A 198 -29.82 14.92 6.24
C GLU A 198 -28.81 14.47 7.31
N LEU A 199 -29.18 14.52 8.59
CA LEU A 199 -28.31 14.13 9.70
C LEU A 199 -27.90 12.67 9.63
N MET A 200 -28.80 11.80 9.18
CA MET A 200 -28.57 10.35 9.05
C MET A 200 -28.03 9.95 7.68
N SER A 201 -27.69 10.91 6.84
CA SER A 201 -27.21 10.69 5.47
C SER A 201 -28.17 9.88 4.60
N ILE A 202 -29.44 9.93 4.88
CA ILE A 202 -30.51 9.41 3.99
C ILE A 202 -30.61 10.32 2.76
N THR A 203 -30.54 11.64 3.01
CA THR A 203 -30.33 12.64 1.96
C THR A 203 -29.03 13.39 2.16
N ARG A 204 -28.51 13.93 1.07
CA ARG A 204 -27.37 14.87 1.06
C ARG A 204 -27.71 15.97 0.06
N ASN A 205 -27.70 17.23 0.52
CA ASN A 205 -28.18 18.37 -0.28
C ASN A 205 -29.59 18.16 -0.87
N GLY A 206 -30.45 17.45 -0.16
CA GLY A 206 -31.80 17.12 -0.60
C GLY A 206 -31.91 15.94 -1.58
N ALA A 207 -30.79 15.37 -2.08
CA ALA A 207 -30.77 14.19 -2.93
C ALA A 207 -30.63 12.90 -2.11
N VAL A 208 -31.26 11.81 -2.58
CA VAL A 208 -31.18 10.50 -1.91
C VAL A 208 -29.76 9.91 -2.07
N THR A 209 -29.22 9.33 -1.01
CA THR A 209 -27.90 8.69 -1.00
C THR A 209 -27.99 7.22 -1.43
N LEU A 210 -26.84 6.63 -1.78
CA LEU A 210 -26.76 5.22 -2.13
C LEU A 210 -27.20 4.32 -0.97
N SER A 211 -26.76 4.59 0.26
CA SER A 211 -27.18 3.83 1.43
C SER A 211 -28.70 3.89 1.65
N ALA A 212 -29.29 5.06 1.49
CA ALA A 212 -30.73 5.20 1.61
C ALA A 212 -31.49 4.44 0.51
N ALA A 213 -30.98 4.48 -0.73
CA ALA A 213 -31.54 3.71 -1.83
C ALA A 213 -31.49 2.20 -1.54
N LEU A 214 -30.36 1.69 -1.02
CA LEU A 214 -30.21 0.25 -0.70
C LEU A 214 -31.07 -0.20 0.50
N LEU A 215 -31.26 0.69 1.49
CA LEU A 215 -32.00 0.34 2.72
C LEU A 215 -33.51 0.53 2.62
N PHE A 216 -33.96 1.49 1.81
CA PHE A 216 -35.35 1.93 1.78
C PHE A 216 -36.00 1.79 0.40
N SER A 217 -35.33 1.19 -0.60
CA SER A 217 -36.04 0.87 -1.85
C SER A 217 -37.08 -0.22 -1.64
N PRO A 218 -38.24 -0.11 -2.29
CA PRO A 218 -39.31 -1.12 -2.16
C PRO A 218 -39.05 -2.41 -2.94
N TYR A 219 -37.87 -2.57 -3.60
CA TYR A 219 -37.51 -3.72 -4.47
C TYR A 219 -36.28 -4.46 -3.96
#